data_97760b81e6c25588c4d89e94577042bd
#
_entry.id   97760b81e6c25588c4d89e94577042bd
#
_cell.length_a   1.000
_cell.length_b   1.000
_cell.length_c   1.000
_cell.angle_alpha   90.00
_cell.angle_beta   90.00
_cell.angle_gamma   90.00
#
_symmetry.space_group_name_H-M   'P 1'
#
loop_
_entity.id
_entity.type
_entity.pdbx_description
1 polymer ?
#
loop_
_entity_poly.entity_id
_entity_poly.type
_entity_poly.pdbx_seq_one_letter_code
_entity_poly.pdbx_strand_id
1 'polypeptide(L)'
;MTNPGQKTMKKKKRRTPSGSKEYYVREKTGKRSCAVCKKPMHGVPHGKTVAEVSKLSKTKKRPSVPFGGVLCTKCRRQVFEEKAKVENGLKKAEDVDLLINNYIGIKEASK
;
A
#
# COMPACT_ATOMS: atom_id res chain seq x y z
N MET A 1 5.49 -30.47 -19.72
CA MET A 1 5.29 -30.45 -18.24
C MET A 1 6.00 -29.26 -17.62
N THR A 2 5.32 -28.60 -16.69
CA THR A 2 5.93 -27.52 -15.92
C THR A 2 6.70 -28.10 -14.73
N ASN A 3 7.89 -27.54 -14.47
CA ASN A 3 8.66 -27.92 -13.28
C ASN A 3 7.91 -27.45 -12.01
N PRO A 4 8.06 -28.15 -10.89
CA PRO A 4 7.38 -27.77 -9.64
C PRO A 4 7.57 -26.30 -9.24
N GLY A 5 8.75 -25.74 -9.44
CA GLY A 5 9.04 -24.34 -9.14
C GLY A 5 8.34 -23.34 -10.05
N GLN A 6 7.89 -23.78 -11.22
CA GLN A 6 7.21 -22.92 -12.20
C GLN A 6 5.70 -22.88 -12.00
N LYS A 7 5.13 -23.81 -11.25
CA LYS A 7 3.68 -23.88 -11.00
C LYS A 7 3.13 -22.64 -10.31
N THR A 8 3.94 -22.00 -9.48
CA THR A 8 3.57 -20.79 -8.73
C THR A 8 3.89 -19.50 -9.47
N MET A 9 4.52 -19.60 -10.63
CA MET A 9 4.92 -18.44 -11.42
C MET A 9 3.88 -18.07 -12.45
N LYS A 10 3.81 -16.78 -12.79
CA LYS A 10 2.93 -16.29 -13.84
C LYS A 10 3.47 -16.67 -15.21
N LYS A 11 2.64 -17.30 -16.01
CA LYS A 11 2.96 -17.71 -17.38
C LYS A 11 2.79 -16.53 -18.32
N LYS A 12 3.81 -16.25 -19.12
CA LYS A 12 3.77 -15.23 -20.16
C LYS A 12 4.19 -15.84 -21.50
N LYS A 13 3.69 -15.26 -22.58
CA LYS A 13 4.05 -15.69 -23.94
C LYS A 13 4.87 -14.59 -24.60
N ARG A 14 5.86 -15.03 -25.38
CA ARG A 14 6.69 -14.14 -26.18
C ARG A 14 6.76 -14.66 -27.61
N ARG A 15 6.62 -13.76 -28.58
CA ARG A 15 6.78 -14.08 -29.98
C ARG A 15 8.28 -14.28 -30.30
N THR A 16 8.61 -15.35 -31.00
CA THR A 16 9.95 -15.66 -31.43
C THR A 16 9.93 -16.00 -32.93
N PRO A 17 11.09 -15.97 -33.66
CA PRO A 17 11.12 -16.34 -35.07
C PRO A 17 10.56 -17.74 -35.37
N SER A 18 10.66 -18.67 -34.41
CA SER A 18 10.17 -20.04 -34.53
C SER A 18 8.76 -20.23 -33.99
N GLY A 19 8.03 -19.15 -33.67
CA GLY A 19 6.68 -19.20 -33.11
C GLY A 19 6.61 -18.57 -31.72
N SER A 20 5.52 -18.83 -31.00
CA SER A 20 5.34 -18.30 -29.63
C SER A 20 5.96 -19.26 -28.62
N LYS A 21 6.79 -18.73 -27.74
CA LYS A 21 7.34 -19.48 -26.60
C LYS A 21 6.76 -18.99 -25.30
N GLU A 22 6.58 -19.91 -24.35
CA GLU A 22 6.11 -19.61 -23.01
C GLU A 22 7.28 -19.50 -22.06
N TYR A 23 7.19 -18.53 -21.15
CA TYR A 23 8.17 -18.36 -20.08
C TYR A 23 7.47 -18.00 -18.78
N TYR A 24 8.12 -18.31 -17.68
CA TYR A 24 7.56 -18.14 -16.35
C TYR A 24 8.28 -17.03 -15.62
N VAL A 25 7.52 -16.12 -15.02
CA VAL A 25 8.06 -14.95 -14.31
C VAL A 25 7.43 -14.87 -12.93
N ARG A 26 8.22 -14.52 -11.96
CA ARG A 26 7.69 -14.21 -10.62
C ARG A 26 6.90 -12.92 -10.68
N GLU A 27 5.75 -12.91 -10.03
CA GLU A 27 4.90 -11.75 -9.99
C GLU A 27 5.58 -10.61 -9.25
N LYS A 28 5.57 -9.43 -9.84
CA LYS A 28 6.12 -8.22 -9.23
C LYS A 28 5.03 -7.47 -8.49
N THR A 29 5.41 -6.80 -7.41
CA THR A 29 4.47 -5.99 -6.64
C THR A 29 4.04 -4.78 -7.45
N GLY A 30 2.74 -4.47 -7.43
CA GLY A 30 2.19 -3.26 -8.02
C GLY A 30 2.33 -2.06 -7.09
N LYS A 31 1.93 -0.90 -7.56
CA LYS A 31 1.87 0.31 -6.73
C LYS A 31 0.84 0.11 -5.62
N ARG A 32 1.21 0.52 -4.41
CA ARG A 32 0.28 0.50 -3.30
C ARG A 32 -0.73 1.64 -3.44
N SER A 33 -1.94 1.38 -3.00
CA SER A 33 -3.01 2.38 -2.98
C SER A 33 -3.29 2.85 -1.56
N CYS A 34 -3.75 4.10 -1.45
CA CYS A 34 -4.17 4.67 -0.17
C CYS A 34 -5.35 3.89 0.41
N ALA A 35 -5.37 3.71 1.72
CA ALA A 35 -6.43 3.00 2.42
C ALA A 35 -7.78 3.74 2.36
N VAL A 36 -7.77 5.07 2.24
CA VAL A 36 -8.98 5.90 2.23
C VAL A 36 -9.43 6.21 0.81
N CYS A 37 -8.61 6.89 0.00
CA CYS A 37 -9.00 7.36 -1.34
C CYS A 37 -8.69 6.38 -2.46
N LYS A 38 -7.97 5.30 -2.18
CA LYS A 38 -7.57 4.27 -3.17
C LYS A 38 -6.68 4.77 -4.30
N LYS A 39 -6.15 5.97 -4.21
CA LYS A 39 -5.20 6.49 -5.19
C LYS A 39 -3.80 5.91 -4.99
N PRO A 40 -2.98 5.79 -6.05
CA PRO A 40 -1.62 5.29 -5.90
C PRO A 40 -0.80 6.14 -4.94
N MET A 41 -0.01 5.49 -4.10
CA MET A 41 0.88 6.17 -3.15
C MET A 41 2.30 6.23 -3.68
N HIS A 42 3.04 7.24 -3.25
CA HIS A 42 4.45 7.41 -3.56
C HIS A 42 5.33 7.00 -2.37
N GLY A 43 6.59 6.69 -2.63
CA GLY A 43 7.55 6.35 -1.59
C GLY A 43 7.50 4.90 -1.12
N VAL A 44 6.70 4.06 -1.77
CA VAL A 44 6.63 2.62 -1.50
C VAL A 44 7.21 1.87 -2.70
N PRO A 45 8.16 0.92 -2.51
CA PRO A 45 8.74 0.20 -3.62
C PRO A 45 7.71 -0.64 -4.37
N HIS A 46 7.80 -0.64 -5.69
CA HIS A 46 6.96 -1.42 -6.59
C HIS A 46 7.80 -1.94 -7.76
N GLY A 47 7.27 -2.88 -8.50
CA GLY A 47 7.99 -3.48 -9.63
C GLY A 47 9.08 -4.46 -9.22
N LYS A 48 9.14 -4.83 -7.95
CA LYS A 48 10.06 -5.83 -7.40
C LYS A 48 9.29 -7.04 -6.91
N THR A 49 9.96 -8.19 -6.83
CA THR A 49 9.32 -9.39 -6.26
C THR A 49 9.13 -9.22 -4.75
N VAL A 50 8.21 -9.99 -4.17
CA VAL A 50 7.95 -9.96 -2.73
C VAL A 50 9.21 -10.27 -1.93
N ALA A 51 10.04 -11.20 -2.40
CA ALA A 51 11.31 -11.57 -1.75
C ALA A 51 12.30 -10.39 -1.74
N GLU A 52 12.39 -9.65 -2.83
CA GLU A 52 13.26 -8.47 -2.91
C GLU A 52 12.78 -7.35 -1.98
N VAL A 53 11.46 -7.12 -1.91
CA VAL A 53 10.88 -6.12 -1.03
C VAL A 53 11.10 -6.50 0.44
N SER A 54 10.96 -7.77 0.79
CA SER A 54 11.13 -8.23 2.18
C SER A 54 12.56 -8.05 2.69
N LYS A 55 13.55 -8.05 1.81
CA LYS A 55 14.97 -7.83 2.16
C LYS A 55 15.32 -6.36 2.41
N LEU A 56 14.47 -5.44 1.99
CA LEU A 56 14.71 -4.02 2.19
C LEU A 56 14.55 -3.63 3.65
N SER A 57 15.29 -2.60 4.09
CA SER A 57 15.10 -2.03 5.42
C SER A 57 13.74 -1.33 5.52
N LYS A 58 13.24 -1.19 6.73
CA LYS A 58 11.94 -0.54 6.98
C LYS A 58 11.87 0.87 6.40
N THR A 59 12.96 1.63 6.48
CA THR A 59 13.04 2.99 5.92
C THR A 59 12.93 3.03 4.41
N LYS A 60 13.33 1.96 3.72
CA LYS A 60 13.22 1.84 2.27
C LYS A 60 11.87 1.29 1.83
N LYS A 61 11.13 0.61 2.70
CA LYS A 61 9.82 0.03 2.40
C LYS A 61 8.68 1.03 2.43
N ARG A 62 8.81 2.10 3.19
CA ARG A 62 7.75 3.08 3.38
C ARG A 62 8.33 4.45 3.77
N PRO A 63 7.59 5.55 3.49
CA PRO A 63 7.97 6.87 4.00
C PRO A 63 8.05 6.89 5.53
N SER A 64 8.96 7.68 6.08
CA SER A 64 9.16 7.79 7.54
C SER A 64 8.17 8.71 8.24
N VAL A 65 7.21 9.26 7.51
CA VAL A 65 6.15 10.13 8.04
C VAL A 65 5.06 9.31 8.75
N PRO A 66 4.27 9.91 9.65
CA PRO A 66 3.12 9.23 10.24
C PRO A 66 2.17 8.70 9.16
N PHE A 67 1.65 7.48 9.35
CA PHE A 67 0.85 6.75 8.37
C PHE A 67 1.55 6.52 7.03
N GLY A 68 2.88 6.56 7.00
CA GLY A 68 3.66 6.26 5.81
C GLY A 68 3.41 4.84 5.32
N GLY A 69 3.15 4.68 4.01
CA GLY A 69 2.81 3.38 3.43
C GLY A 69 1.34 2.97 3.59
N VAL A 70 0.53 3.72 4.32
CA VAL A 70 -0.90 3.45 4.54
C VAL A 70 -1.77 4.51 3.89
N LEU A 71 -1.47 5.80 4.14
CA LEU A 71 -2.24 6.93 3.63
C LEU A 71 -1.41 7.78 2.68
N CYS A 72 -2.08 8.35 1.67
CA CYS A 72 -1.46 9.34 0.80
C CYS A 72 -1.34 10.70 1.52
N THR A 73 -0.60 11.63 0.93
CA THR A 73 -0.35 12.94 1.53
C THR A 73 -1.64 13.71 1.84
N LYS A 74 -2.60 13.67 0.94
CA LYS A 74 -3.89 14.37 1.12
C LYS A 74 -4.70 13.77 2.26
N CYS A 75 -4.82 12.44 2.29
CA CYS A 75 -5.58 11.75 3.32
C CYS A 75 -4.91 11.88 4.69
N ARG A 76 -3.58 11.84 4.75
CA ARG A 76 -2.83 12.08 5.98
C ARG A 76 -3.09 13.48 6.53
N ARG A 77 -3.02 14.50 5.66
CA ARG A 77 -3.34 15.87 6.06
C ARG A 77 -4.76 15.98 6.60
N GLN A 78 -5.71 15.37 5.92
CA GLN A 78 -7.11 15.37 6.34
C GLN A 78 -7.31 14.70 7.69
N VAL A 79 -6.62 13.59 7.96
CA VAL A 79 -6.67 12.90 9.25
C VAL A 79 -6.17 13.82 10.36
N PHE A 80 -5.04 14.50 10.16
CA PHE A 80 -4.51 15.43 11.17
C PHE A 80 -5.38 16.66 11.38
N GLU A 81 -5.97 17.19 10.31
CA GLU A 81 -6.92 18.32 10.42
C GLU A 81 -8.16 17.94 11.23
N GLU A 82 -8.75 16.79 10.92
CA GLU A 82 -9.92 16.30 11.64
C GLU A 82 -9.58 15.96 13.10
N LYS A 83 -8.43 15.39 13.34
CA LYS A 83 -7.95 15.10 14.69
C LYS A 83 -7.81 16.39 15.51
N ALA A 84 -7.21 17.42 14.94
CA ALA A 84 -7.06 18.71 15.60
C ALA A 84 -8.41 19.35 15.92
N LYS A 85 -9.37 19.26 15.00
CA LYS A 85 -10.73 19.76 15.21
C LYS A 85 -11.43 19.03 16.36
N VAL A 86 -11.29 17.74 16.46
CA VAL A 86 -11.87 16.93 17.53
C VAL A 86 -11.22 17.27 18.89
N GLU A 87 -9.90 17.37 18.92
CA GLU A 87 -9.16 17.69 20.16
C GLU A 87 -9.47 19.08 20.68
N ASN A 88 -9.72 20.05 19.79
CA ASN A 88 -10.07 21.42 20.16
C ASN A 88 -11.57 21.65 20.39
N GLY A 89 -12.36 20.59 20.29
CA GLY A 89 -13.81 20.67 20.52
C GLY A 89 -14.62 21.33 19.42
N LEU A 90 -14.01 21.60 18.27
CA LEU A 90 -14.67 22.22 17.11
C LEU A 90 -15.61 21.26 16.39
N LYS A 91 -15.36 19.96 16.52
CA LYS A 91 -16.13 18.91 15.85
C LYS A 91 -16.24 17.70 16.76
N LYS A 92 -17.39 17.05 16.75
CA LYS A 92 -17.58 15.79 17.49
C LYS A 92 -16.96 14.63 16.70
N ALA A 93 -16.47 13.64 17.43
CA ALA A 93 -15.91 12.43 16.81
C ALA A 93 -16.94 11.70 15.94
N GLU A 94 -18.21 11.81 16.28
CA GLU A 94 -19.32 11.19 15.53
C GLU A 94 -19.55 11.82 14.16
N ASP A 95 -19.18 13.09 13.98
CA ASP A 95 -19.36 13.83 12.74
C ASP A 95 -18.21 13.62 11.75
N VAL A 96 -17.16 12.91 12.16
CA VAL A 96 -16.01 12.61 11.31
C VAL A 96 -16.33 11.40 10.43
N ASP A 97 -15.87 11.42 9.19
CA ASP A 97 -16.01 10.29 8.27
C ASP A 97 -15.44 9.01 8.92
N LEU A 98 -16.18 7.92 8.82
CA LEU A 98 -15.82 6.65 9.45
C LEU A 98 -14.41 6.16 9.05
N LEU A 99 -14.03 6.30 7.79
CA LEU A 99 -12.72 5.88 7.32
C LEU A 99 -11.59 6.70 7.96
N ILE A 100 -11.82 7.99 8.15
CA ILE A 100 -10.86 8.90 8.79
C ILE A 100 -10.85 8.67 10.30
N ASN A 101 -12.02 8.46 10.88
CA ASN A 101 -12.16 8.23 12.32
C ASN A 101 -11.40 6.98 12.80
N ASN A 102 -11.28 5.97 11.96
CA ASN A 102 -10.48 4.78 12.27
C ASN A 102 -9.02 5.11 12.58
N TYR A 103 -8.48 6.18 12.01
CA TYR A 103 -7.10 6.62 12.24
C TYR A 103 -6.98 7.64 13.38
N ILE A 104 -8.05 8.31 13.75
CA ILE A 104 -8.09 9.29 14.82
C ILE A 104 -8.42 8.65 16.17
N GLY A 105 -9.47 7.83 16.21
CA GLY A 105 -10.08 7.34 17.44
C GLY A 105 -9.40 6.15 18.11
N ILE A 106 -8.48 5.50 17.42
CA ILE A 106 -7.84 4.27 17.91
C ILE A 106 -7.13 4.48 19.25
N LYS A 107 -6.52 5.63 19.43
CA LYS A 107 -5.78 5.93 20.66
C LYS A 107 -6.66 6.30 21.83
N GLU A 108 -7.83 6.83 21.59
CA GLU A 108 -8.76 7.20 22.63
C GLU A 108 -9.52 6.02 23.19
N ALA A 109 -9.81 5.05 22.33
CA ALA A 109 -10.49 3.83 22.74
C ALA A 109 -9.62 2.90 23.60
N SER A 110 -8.30 3.09 23.59
CA SER A 110 -7.36 2.27 24.36
C SER A 110 -6.99 2.85 25.72
N LYS A 111 -7.61 3.92 26.14
CA LYS A 111 -7.38 4.51 27.47
C LYS A 111 -8.30 3.91 28.52
#